data_f481671fa491adb3a2068cfeb5048525
#
_entry.id   f481671fa491adb3a2068cfeb5048525
#
_cell.length_a   1.000
_cell.length_b   1.000
_cell.length_c   1.000
_cell.angle_alpha   90.00
_cell.angle_beta   90.00
_cell.angle_gamma   90.00
#
_symmetry.space_group_name_H-M   'P 1'
#
loop_
_entity.id
_entity.type
_entity.pdbx_description
1 polymer ?
#
loop_
_entity_poly.entity_id
_entity_poly.type
_entity_poly.pdbx_seq_one_letter_code
_entity_poly.pdbx_strand_id
1 'polypeptide(L)'
;MFAVAVAALALTFSAGVASAGAEGATSPYASQAKQAGLTASQTSALQNEVDRYLAQMGGKQVAANVIDLGGKNLMFVALPGEAHPRDMTKGALVDHCWPGVTDGYFCAYAGGNFTGTSIPMYNCARYRIPWTANGSWINNQTIGTVANFLDDSGVSRWHDGGAYSDDADAPWYWVHWVKNC
;
A
#
# COMPACT_ATOMS: atom_id res chain seq x y z
N MET A 1 68.37 -0.62 52.69
CA MET A 1 66.94 -0.27 52.60
C MET A 1 66.50 -0.50 51.18
N PHE A 2 65.83 -1.63 50.92
CA PHE A 2 65.38 -1.98 49.58
C PHE A 2 63.88 -1.65 49.50
N ALA A 3 63.50 -0.79 48.57
CA ALA A 3 62.11 -0.48 48.26
C ALA A 3 61.63 -1.44 47.14
N VAL A 4 60.62 -2.23 47.45
CA VAL A 4 59.95 -3.09 46.46
C VAL A 4 58.79 -2.33 45.86
N ALA A 5 58.82 -2.07 44.57
CA ALA A 5 57.72 -1.50 43.79
C ALA A 5 56.80 -2.64 43.33
N VAL A 6 55.53 -2.63 43.77
CA VAL A 6 54.49 -3.52 43.29
C VAL A 6 53.78 -2.86 42.14
N ALA A 7 53.92 -3.43 40.94
CA ALA A 7 53.17 -3.02 39.74
C ALA A 7 51.77 -3.73 39.75
N ALA A 8 50.71 -2.98 39.86
CA ALA A 8 49.33 -3.45 39.71
C ALA A 8 48.94 -3.46 38.25
N LEU A 9 48.69 -4.66 37.69
CA LEU A 9 48.19 -4.85 36.33
C LEU A 9 46.67 -4.71 36.36
N ALA A 10 46.14 -3.60 35.81
CA ALA A 10 44.69 -3.42 35.66
C ALA A 10 44.26 -4.10 34.34
N LEU A 11 43.53 -5.20 34.48
CA LEU A 11 42.83 -5.86 33.37
C LEU A 11 41.51 -5.10 33.10
N THR A 12 41.46 -4.35 32.00
CA THR A 12 40.22 -3.77 31.49
C THR A 12 39.43 -4.82 30.73
N PHE A 13 38.36 -5.32 31.31
CA PHE A 13 37.35 -6.08 30.60
C PHE A 13 36.51 -5.13 29.75
N SER A 14 36.73 -5.12 28.44
CA SER A 14 35.79 -4.52 27.49
C SER A 14 34.59 -5.44 27.36
N ALA A 15 33.48 -5.11 28.02
CA ALA A 15 32.20 -5.74 27.78
C ALA A 15 31.72 -5.31 26.39
N GLY A 16 31.90 -6.20 25.38
CA GLY A 16 31.25 -6.06 24.10
C GLY A 16 29.74 -6.13 24.29
N VAL A 17 29.05 -5.00 24.15
CA VAL A 17 27.60 -4.97 23.97
C VAL A 17 27.32 -5.66 22.63
N ALA A 18 26.97 -6.95 22.68
CA ALA A 18 26.28 -7.60 21.59
C ALA A 18 24.96 -6.87 21.39
N SER A 19 24.86 -6.05 20.35
CA SER A 19 23.58 -5.59 19.85
C SER A 19 22.79 -6.83 19.47
N ALA A 20 21.88 -7.26 20.33
CA ALA A 20 20.81 -8.16 19.96
C ALA A 20 20.04 -7.43 18.86
N GLY A 21 20.36 -7.77 17.61
CA GLY A 21 19.53 -7.39 16.48
C GLY A 21 18.11 -7.86 16.85
N ALA A 22 17.18 -6.94 16.95
CA ALA A 22 15.79 -7.28 17.02
C ALA A 22 15.53 -8.17 15.80
N GLU A 23 15.37 -9.48 16.01
CA GLU A 23 14.79 -10.38 15.04
C GLU A 23 13.37 -9.82 14.82
N GLY A 24 13.23 -8.94 13.84
CA GLY A 24 11.96 -8.35 13.44
C GLY A 24 11.01 -9.50 13.20
N ALA A 25 9.90 -9.52 13.92
CA ALA A 25 8.85 -10.51 13.71
C ALA A 25 8.58 -10.53 12.20
N THR A 26 8.99 -11.60 11.55
CA THR A 26 8.79 -11.77 10.11
C THR A 26 7.30 -11.72 9.85
N SER A 27 6.86 -10.79 9.02
CA SER A 27 5.46 -10.69 8.60
C SER A 27 4.93 -12.08 8.25
N PRO A 28 3.72 -12.46 8.68
CA PRO A 28 3.10 -13.74 8.31
C PRO A 28 3.03 -13.95 6.79
N TYR A 29 3.20 -12.88 6.01
CA TYR A 29 3.17 -12.91 4.55
C TYR A 29 4.55 -12.90 3.87
N ALA A 30 5.66 -12.89 4.64
CA ALA A 30 7.02 -12.90 4.09
C ALA A 30 7.28 -14.13 3.20
N SER A 31 6.73 -15.29 3.56
CA SER A 31 6.83 -16.51 2.73
C SER A 31 6.07 -16.37 1.41
N GLN A 32 4.93 -15.70 1.41
CA GLN A 32 4.14 -15.42 0.19
C GLN A 32 4.90 -14.47 -0.75
N ALA A 33 5.48 -13.39 -0.22
CA ALA A 33 6.32 -12.47 -0.99
C ALA A 33 7.53 -13.19 -1.60
N LYS A 34 8.21 -14.05 -0.83
CA LYS A 34 9.33 -14.86 -1.33
C LYS A 34 8.90 -15.83 -2.45
N GLN A 35 7.73 -16.48 -2.32
CA GLN A 35 7.17 -17.35 -3.37
C GLN A 35 6.83 -16.58 -4.65
N ALA A 36 6.49 -15.30 -4.53
CA ALA A 36 6.28 -14.38 -5.65
C ALA A 36 7.60 -13.83 -6.24
N GLY A 37 8.76 -14.34 -5.79
CA GLY A 37 10.07 -14.00 -6.31
C GLY A 37 10.67 -12.71 -5.76
N LEU A 38 10.15 -12.17 -4.65
CA LEU A 38 10.73 -10.97 -4.03
C LEU A 38 12.00 -11.33 -3.27
N THR A 39 13.02 -10.47 -3.40
CA THR A 39 14.20 -10.49 -2.52
C THR A 39 13.81 -10.07 -1.09
N ALA A 40 14.70 -10.30 -0.13
CA ALA A 40 14.48 -9.87 1.26
C ALA A 40 14.29 -8.34 1.36
N SER A 41 15.08 -7.56 0.60
CA SER A 41 14.94 -6.10 0.56
C SER A 41 13.60 -5.67 -0.02
N GLN A 42 13.14 -6.28 -1.12
CA GLN A 42 11.84 -6.00 -1.71
C GLN A 42 10.69 -6.39 -0.79
N THR A 43 10.81 -7.53 -0.09
CA THR A 43 9.81 -7.96 0.90
C THR A 43 9.68 -6.95 2.03
N SER A 44 10.81 -6.44 2.54
CA SER A 44 10.81 -5.41 3.58
C SER A 44 10.22 -4.08 3.06
N ALA A 45 10.58 -3.67 1.85
CA ALA A 45 10.05 -2.45 1.23
C ALA A 45 8.53 -2.53 1.03
N LEU A 46 8.03 -3.68 0.55
CA LEU A 46 6.61 -3.92 0.39
C LEU A 46 5.87 -3.89 1.75
N GLN A 47 6.43 -4.55 2.78
CA GLN A 47 5.81 -4.57 4.11
C GLN A 47 5.75 -3.16 4.70
N ASN A 48 6.80 -2.36 4.57
CA ASN A 48 6.78 -0.95 5.01
C ASN A 48 5.68 -0.13 4.32
N GLU A 49 5.45 -0.39 3.03
CA GLU A 49 4.40 0.29 2.28
C GLU A 49 3.00 -0.16 2.73
N VAL A 50 2.81 -1.46 2.98
CA VAL A 50 1.57 -2.01 3.56
C VAL A 50 1.32 -1.42 4.95
N ASP A 51 2.34 -1.38 5.82
CA ASP A 51 2.22 -0.83 7.17
C ASP A 51 1.87 0.67 7.15
N ARG A 52 2.42 1.42 6.20
CA ARG A 52 2.09 2.83 5.97
C ARG A 52 0.61 3.00 5.61
N TYR A 53 0.07 2.19 4.69
CA TYR A 53 -1.35 2.22 4.33
C TYR A 53 -2.24 1.77 5.48
N LEU A 54 -1.87 0.74 6.23
CA LEU A 54 -2.61 0.31 7.42
C LEU A 54 -2.69 1.41 8.48
N ALA A 55 -1.59 2.12 8.73
CA ALA A 55 -1.57 3.26 9.65
C ALA A 55 -2.46 4.42 9.17
N GLN A 56 -2.53 4.66 7.87
CA GLN A 56 -3.29 5.76 7.28
C GLN A 56 -4.78 5.44 7.09
N MET A 57 -5.09 4.21 6.67
CA MET A 57 -6.43 3.79 6.22
C MET A 57 -7.15 2.90 7.22
N GLY A 58 -6.40 2.26 8.14
CA GLY A 58 -6.90 1.14 8.92
C GLY A 58 -7.04 -0.13 8.08
N GLY A 59 -7.92 -1.02 8.51
CA GLY A 59 -8.13 -2.29 7.83
C GLY A 59 -7.23 -3.41 8.35
N LYS A 60 -7.08 -4.46 7.56
CA LYS A 60 -6.30 -5.65 7.91
C LYS A 60 -5.52 -6.14 6.70
N GLN A 61 -4.23 -6.41 6.85
CA GLN A 61 -3.47 -7.13 5.83
C GLN A 61 -4.02 -8.56 5.68
N VAL A 62 -4.32 -8.97 4.46
CA VAL A 62 -4.89 -10.29 4.13
C VAL A 62 -4.01 -11.10 3.17
N ALA A 63 -3.04 -10.44 2.51
CA ALA A 63 -1.99 -11.08 1.72
C ALA A 63 -0.72 -10.22 1.77
N ALA A 64 0.38 -10.66 1.17
CA ALA A 64 1.65 -9.93 1.19
C ALA A 64 1.51 -8.48 0.72
N ASN A 65 0.63 -8.23 -0.25
CA ASN A 65 0.39 -6.91 -0.83
C ASN A 65 -1.10 -6.53 -0.90
N VAL A 66 -1.95 -7.15 -0.07
CA VAL A 66 -3.40 -6.84 -0.09
C VAL A 66 -3.88 -6.46 1.31
N ILE A 67 -4.59 -5.35 1.37
CA ILE A 67 -5.25 -4.85 2.58
C ILE A 67 -6.77 -4.92 2.38
N ASP A 68 -7.46 -5.58 3.30
CA ASP A 68 -8.92 -5.50 3.42
C ASP A 68 -9.29 -4.25 4.24
N LEU A 69 -9.93 -3.29 3.57
CA LEU A 69 -10.39 -2.04 4.16
C LEU A 69 -11.80 -2.15 4.77
N GLY A 70 -12.37 -3.37 4.77
CA GLY A 70 -13.73 -3.65 5.21
C GLY A 70 -14.77 -3.54 4.08
N GLY A 71 -15.96 -4.15 4.31
CA GLY A 71 -17.07 -4.06 3.35
C GLY A 71 -16.79 -4.67 1.97
N LYS A 72 -15.85 -5.60 1.85
CA LYS A 72 -15.32 -6.17 0.60
C LYS A 72 -14.48 -5.19 -0.23
N ASN A 73 -13.96 -4.14 0.37
CA ASN A 73 -13.08 -3.20 -0.29
C ASN A 73 -11.63 -3.64 -0.09
N LEU A 74 -10.94 -3.95 -1.16
CA LEU A 74 -9.54 -4.34 -1.14
C LEU A 74 -8.66 -3.21 -1.69
N MET A 75 -7.44 -3.11 -1.14
CA MET A 75 -6.38 -2.30 -1.72
C MET A 75 -5.25 -3.24 -2.10
N PHE A 76 -4.79 -3.15 -3.34
CA PHE A 76 -3.66 -3.91 -3.87
C PHE A 76 -2.43 -3.01 -3.92
N VAL A 77 -1.46 -3.31 -3.09
CA VAL A 77 -0.26 -2.50 -2.90
C VAL A 77 0.80 -2.88 -3.93
N ALA A 78 1.26 -1.92 -4.71
CA ALA A 78 2.40 -2.10 -5.60
C ALA A 78 3.72 -2.02 -4.82
N LEU A 79 4.69 -2.82 -5.20
CA LEU A 79 6.07 -2.68 -4.71
C LEU A 79 6.63 -1.32 -5.18
N PRO A 80 7.33 -0.58 -4.31
CA PRO A 80 7.97 0.67 -4.72
C PRO A 80 8.81 0.52 -5.99
N GLY A 81 8.51 1.33 -7.00
CA GLY A 81 9.15 1.28 -8.31
C GLY A 81 8.49 0.34 -9.34
N GLU A 82 7.44 -0.41 -8.96
CA GLU A 82 6.66 -1.19 -9.92
C GLU A 82 5.40 -0.44 -10.37
N ALA A 83 5.09 -0.63 -11.65
CA ALA A 83 3.94 0.04 -12.26
C ALA A 83 2.60 -0.53 -11.78
N HIS A 84 2.56 -1.79 -11.33
CA HIS A 84 1.30 -2.44 -10.92
C HIS A 84 1.53 -3.42 -9.77
N PRO A 85 0.50 -3.68 -8.95
CA PRO A 85 0.53 -4.73 -7.95
C PRO A 85 0.78 -6.10 -8.59
N ARG A 86 1.62 -6.93 -7.97
CA ARG A 86 1.80 -8.33 -8.39
C ARG A 86 0.68 -9.20 -7.84
N ASP A 87 0.22 -10.20 -8.60
CA ASP A 87 -0.59 -11.27 -8.01
C ASP A 87 0.30 -12.17 -7.14
N MET A 88 0.23 -11.95 -5.83
CA MET A 88 0.93 -12.76 -4.82
C MET A 88 0.03 -13.82 -4.20
N THR A 89 -1.25 -13.86 -4.59
CA THR A 89 -2.27 -14.75 -4.03
C THR A 89 -2.59 -15.94 -4.93
N LYS A 90 -1.95 -16.01 -6.11
CA LYS A 90 -2.22 -17.00 -7.15
C LYS A 90 -3.70 -17.03 -7.56
N GLY A 91 -4.28 -15.84 -7.73
CA GLY A 91 -5.67 -15.66 -8.13
C GLY A 91 -6.70 -15.81 -7.01
N ALA A 92 -6.28 -16.07 -5.75
CA ALA A 92 -7.24 -16.15 -4.63
C ALA A 92 -7.88 -14.79 -4.29
N LEU A 93 -7.14 -13.69 -4.51
CA LEU A 93 -7.65 -12.31 -4.46
C LEU A 93 -7.31 -11.65 -5.80
N VAL A 94 -8.30 -11.13 -6.49
CA VAL A 94 -8.15 -10.56 -7.84
C VAL A 94 -8.11 -9.04 -7.77
N ASP A 95 -7.07 -8.43 -8.35
CA ASP A 95 -7.05 -7.01 -8.63
C ASP A 95 -7.88 -6.73 -9.89
N HIS A 96 -9.10 -6.24 -9.70
CA HIS A 96 -10.01 -5.88 -10.79
C HIS A 96 -9.58 -4.62 -11.57
N CYS A 97 -8.46 -4.01 -11.17
CA CYS A 97 -7.87 -2.85 -11.83
C CYS A 97 -6.71 -3.22 -12.77
N TRP A 98 -6.21 -4.47 -12.73
CA TRP A 98 -5.09 -4.93 -13.55
C TRP A 98 -5.24 -6.42 -13.96
N PRO A 99 -4.89 -6.80 -15.22
CA PRO A 99 -4.27 -6.04 -16.33
C PRO A 99 -5.21 -5.13 -17.12
N GLY A 100 -6.43 -4.99 -16.74
CA GLY A 100 -7.44 -4.08 -17.29
C GLY A 100 -8.58 -3.97 -16.30
N VAL A 101 -9.31 -2.86 -16.32
CA VAL A 101 -10.41 -2.66 -15.39
C VAL A 101 -11.56 -3.58 -15.76
N THR A 102 -11.95 -4.43 -14.82
CA THR A 102 -13.09 -5.34 -14.97
C THR A 102 -14.40 -4.53 -15.10
N ASP A 103 -15.31 -5.00 -15.92
CA ASP A 103 -16.64 -4.38 -16.08
C ASP A 103 -17.36 -4.26 -14.72
N GLY A 104 -17.98 -3.11 -14.50
CA GLY A 104 -18.68 -2.79 -13.25
C GLY A 104 -17.82 -2.14 -12.18
N TYR A 105 -16.50 -1.98 -12.41
CA TYR A 105 -15.59 -1.38 -11.45
C TYR A 105 -15.24 0.07 -11.80
N PHE A 106 -15.11 0.88 -10.75
CA PHE A 106 -14.30 2.09 -10.76
C PHE A 106 -12.95 1.74 -10.14
N CYS A 107 -11.85 2.17 -10.75
CA CYS A 107 -10.50 1.92 -10.25
C CYS A 107 -9.77 3.23 -10.00
N ALA A 108 -9.20 3.39 -8.80
CA ALA A 108 -8.30 4.49 -8.48
C ALA A 108 -6.86 3.97 -8.33
N TYR A 109 -5.89 4.74 -8.81
CA TYR A 109 -4.46 4.39 -8.83
C TYR A 109 -3.63 5.49 -8.17
N ALA A 110 -2.60 5.07 -7.43
CA ALA A 110 -1.68 5.96 -6.72
C ALA A 110 -0.82 6.81 -7.65
N GLY A 111 -0.51 6.30 -8.84
CA GLY A 111 0.32 6.96 -9.84
C GLY A 111 -0.45 7.36 -11.08
N GLY A 112 0.12 8.26 -11.87
CA GLY A 112 -0.42 8.63 -13.18
C GLY A 112 -0.36 7.47 -14.16
N ASN A 113 -1.07 7.59 -15.29
CA ASN A 113 -1.13 6.57 -16.33
C ASN A 113 -1.54 5.18 -15.80
N PHE A 114 -2.46 5.15 -14.85
CA PHE A 114 -3.06 3.93 -14.28
C PHE A 114 -2.05 3.02 -13.59
N THR A 115 -1.07 3.61 -12.89
CA THR A 115 0.04 2.88 -12.26
C THR A 115 0.00 2.96 -10.73
N GLY A 116 0.81 2.09 -10.11
CA GLY A 116 0.99 2.05 -8.66
C GLY A 116 -0.05 1.20 -7.93
N THR A 117 -0.21 1.47 -6.66
CA THR A 117 -1.21 0.84 -5.78
C THR A 117 -2.61 1.15 -6.28
N SER A 118 -3.49 0.15 -6.29
CA SER A 118 -4.86 0.25 -6.81
C SER A 118 -5.93 0.01 -5.74
N ILE A 119 -7.09 0.64 -5.94
CA ILE A 119 -8.31 0.41 -5.15
C ILE A 119 -9.45 0.12 -6.14
N PRO A 120 -9.82 -1.14 -6.35
CA PRO A 120 -11.00 -1.50 -7.11
C PRO A 120 -12.28 -1.25 -6.30
N MET A 121 -13.24 -0.54 -6.86
CA MET A 121 -14.47 -0.11 -6.24
C MET A 121 -15.68 -0.66 -7.01
N TYR A 122 -16.40 -1.63 -6.42
CA TYR A 122 -17.57 -2.24 -7.05
C TYR A 122 -18.88 -1.78 -6.43
N ASN A 123 -18.98 -1.86 -5.11
CA ASN A 123 -20.20 -1.49 -4.40
C ASN A 123 -20.41 0.03 -4.46
N CYS A 124 -21.65 0.48 -4.60
CA CYS A 124 -21.99 1.90 -4.46
C CYS A 124 -21.72 2.36 -3.01
N ALA A 125 -20.56 2.97 -2.77
CA ALA A 125 -20.09 3.35 -1.45
C ALA A 125 -19.13 4.55 -1.52
N ARG A 126 -18.73 5.06 -0.37
CA ARG A 126 -17.61 6.00 -0.26
C ARG A 126 -16.33 5.22 -0.02
N TYR A 127 -15.32 5.48 -0.84
CA TYR A 127 -13.98 4.92 -0.74
C TYR A 127 -13.00 6.02 -0.41
N ARG A 128 -12.20 5.82 0.65
CA ARG A 128 -11.17 6.77 1.02
C ARG A 128 -10.01 6.72 0.03
N ILE A 129 -9.50 7.88 -0.37
CA ILE A 129 -8.30 8.04 -1.19
C ILE A 129 -7.16 8.47 -0.27
N PRO A 130 -6.07 7.68 -0.16
CA PRO A 130 -4.97 7.99 0.75
C PRO A 130 -3.86 8.84 0.12
N TRP A 131 -3.95 9.13 -1.16
CA TRP A 131 -2.89 9.78 -1.92
C TRP A 131 -3.05 11.29 -1.98
N THR A 132 -1.91 12.00 -2.02
CA THR A 132 -1.86 13.47 -2.08
C THR A 132 -1.06 13.99 -3.28
N ALA A 133 -0.44 13.10 -4.05
CA ALA A 133 0.19 13.40 -5.34
C ALA A 133 -0.81 13.15 -6.48
N ASN A 134 -0.43 13.53 -7.71
CA ASN A 134 -1.22 13.14 -8.87
C ASN A 134 -1.20 11.62 -9.04
N GLY A 135 -2.34 11.07 -9.37
CA GLY A 135 -2.55 9.67 -9.71
C GLY A 135 -3.43 9.53 -10.93
N SER A 136 -4.31 8.54 -10.95
CA SER A 136 -5.20 8.32 -12.09
C SER A 136 -6.41 7.48 -11.68
N TRP A 137 -7.42 7.43 -12.54
CA TRP A 137 -8.61 6.61 -12.33
C TRP A 137 -9.23 6.17 -13.66
N ILE A 138 -9.98 5.08 -13.60
CA ILE A 138 -10.81 4.58 -14.71
C ILE A 138 -12.20 4.24 -14.15
N ASN A 139 -13.24 4.76 -14.77
CA ASN A 139 -14.62 4.38 -14.53
C ASN A 139 -15.10 3.43 -15.63
N ASN A 140 -15.06 2.11 -15.37
CA ASN A 140 -15.58 1.07 -16.25
C ASN A 140 -16.86 0.41 -15.67
N GLN A 141 -17.68 1.22 -15.01
CA GLN A 141 -18.96 0.79 -14.45
C GLN A 141 -20.04 0.68 -15.54
N THR A 142 -21.26 0.41 -15.13
CA THR A 142 -22.41 0.45 -16.06
C THR A 142 -22.52 1.84 -16.70
N ILE A 143 -22.76 1.89 -18.00
CA ILE A 143 -22.87 3.14 -18.79
C ILE A 143 -23.79 4.13 -18.08
N GLY A 144 -23.30 5.36 -17.91
CA GLY A 144 -23.99 6.44 -17.25
C GLY A 144 -23.83 6.49 -15.72
N THR A 145 -23.13 5.51 -15.11
CA THR A 145 -22.77 5.62 -13.68
C THR A 145 -21.71 6.70 -13.47
N VAL A 146 -22.04 7.69 -12.65
CA VAL A 146 -21.21 8.87 -12.38
C VAL A 146 -20.53 8.71 -11.03
N ALA A 147 -19.20 8.83 -10.99
CA ALA A 147 -18.43 8.88 -9.76
C ALA A 147 -18.26 10.33 -9.28
N ASN A 148 -18.41 10.53 -7.98
CA ASN A 148 -18.27 11.81 -7.31
C ASN A 148 -17.00 11.86 -6.48
N PHE A 149 -16.25 12.96 -6.61
CA PHE A 149 -15.00 13.20 -5.90
C PHE A 149 -15.25 14.21 -4.78
N LEU A 150 -14.95 13.81 -3.56
CA LEU A 150 -15.32 14.55 -2.36
C LEU A 150 -14.06 15.04 -1.63
N ASP A 151 -14.17 16.23 -1.04
CA ASP A 151 -13.13 16.80 -0.18
C ASP A 151 -13.10 16.15 1.22
N ASP A 152 -12.26 16.66 2.11
CA ASP A 152 -12.09 16.21 3.49
C ASP A 152 -13.38 16.34 4.33
N SER A 153 -14.22 17.32 4.01
CA SER A 153 -15.54 17.53 4.63
C SER A 153 -16.61 16.58 4.07
N GLY A 154 -16.27 15.79 3.05
CA GLY A 154 -17.19 14.88 2.38
C GLY A 154 -18.16 15.57 1.42
N VAL A 155 -17.85 16.80 1.00
CA VAL A 155 -18.62 17.56 0.02
C VAL A 155 -18.12 17.20 -1.38
N SER A 156 -19.03 16.85 -2.30
CA SER A 156 -18.67 16.61 -3.71
C SER A 156 -18.24 17.93 -4.36
N ARG A 157 -17.01 17.95 -4.88
CA ARG A 157 -16.44 19.11 -5.55
C ARG A 157 -16.35 18.91 -7.06
N TRP A 158 -16.35 17.66 -7.49
CA TRP A 158 -16.28 17.32 -8.89
C TRP A 158 -16.90 15.94 -9.13
N HIS A 159 -17.32 15.66 -10.34
CA HIS A 159 -17.79 14.35 -10.76
C HIS A 159 -17.25 14.05 -12.17
N ASP A 160 -17.08 12.79 -12.50
CA ASP A 160 -16.73 12.39 -13.85
C ASP A 160 -17.90 12.53 -14.83
N GLY A 161 -17.63 12.28 -16.11
CA GLY A 161 -18.66 12.33 -17.16
C GLY A 161 -19.56 11.09 -17.21
N GLY A 162 -19.38 10.16 -16.28
CA GLY A 162 -20.01 8.83 -16.27
C GLY A 162 -19.17 7.80 -17.02
N ALA A 163 -19.49 6.52 -16.80
CA ALA A 163 -18.82 5.43 -17.47
C ALA A 163 -19.16 5.39 -19.00
N TYR A 164 -18.22 5.09 -19.93
CA TYR A 164 -16.82 4.87 -19.67
C TYR A 164 -16.05 6.20 -19.69
N SER A 165 -15.24 6.46 -18.70
CA SER A 165 -14.38 7.64 -18.63
C SER A 165 -13.11 7.34 -17.80
N ASP A 166 -12.08 8.14 -18.01
CA ASP A 166 -10.82 8.00 -17.29
C ASP A 166 -10.08 9.34 -17.18
N ASP A 167 -9.11 9.39 -16.27
CA ASP A 167 -8.15 10.48 -16.15
C ASP A 167 -6.77 9.89 -15.79
N ALA A 168 -5.82 10.09 -16.68
CA ALA A 168 -4.46 9.58 -16.52
C ALA A 168 -3.58 10.43 -15.58
N ASP A 169 -4.03 11.61 -15.15
CA ASP A 169 -3.30 12.57 -14.31
C ASP A 169 -4.21 13.26 -13.29
N ALA A 170 -4.97 12.47 -12.54
CA ALA A 170 -5.94 12.92 -11.56
C ALA A 170 -5.30 13.60 -10.34
N PRO A 171 -5.77 14.79 -9.92
CA PRO A 171 -5.18 15.55 -8.81
C PRO A 171 -5.70 15.06 -7.44
N TRP A 172 -5.16 13.98 -6.89
CA TRP A 172 -5.59 13.43 -5.61
C TRP A 172 -5.37 14.36 -4.40
N TYR A 173 -4.57 15.42 -4.49
CA TYR A 173 -4.22 16.28 -3.37
C TYR A 173 -5.39 16.94 -2.65
N TRP A 174 -6.56 17.06 -3.28
CA TRP A 174 -7.78 17.59 -2.68
C TRP A 174 -8.88 16.54 -2.51
N VAL A 175 -8.74 15.35 -3.15
CA VAL A 175 -9.74 14.28 -3.10
C VAL A 175 -9.47 13.40 -1.89
N HIS A 176 -10.41 13.38 -0.96
CA HIS A 176 -10.33 12.52 0.22
C HIS A 176 -11.20 11.27 0.08
N TRP A 177 -12.23 11.36 -0.76
CA TRP A 177 -13.15 10.26 -0.99
C TRP A 177 -13.59 10.22 -2.45
N VAL A 178 -13.81 9.01 -2.96
CA VAL A 178 -14.59 8.76 -4.17
C VAL A 178 -15.87 8.04 -3.76
N LYS A 179 -17.02 8.57 -4.17
CA LYS A 179 -18.28 7.86 -4.17
C LYS A 179 -18.54 7.41 -5.60
N ASN A 180 -18.39 6.12 -5.85
CA ASN A 180 -18.36 5.55 -7.20
C ASN A 180 -19.75 5.38 -7.85
N CYS A 181 -20.76 6.10 -7.38
CA CYS A 181 -22.12 6.04 -7.90
C CYS A 181 -22.91 7.33 -7.66
#